data_c9291470916f30aebd3764e3049b0cba
#
_entry.id   c9291470916f30aebd3764e3049b0cba
#
_cell.length_a   1.000
_cell.length_b   1.000
_cell.length_c   1.000
_cell.angle_alpha   90.00
_cell.angle_beta   90.00
_cell.angle_gamma   90.00
#
_symmetry.space_group_name_H-M   'P 1'
#
loop_
_entity.id
_entity.type
_entity.pdbx_description
1 polymer ?
#
loop_
_entity_poly.entity_id
_entity_poly.type
_entity_poly.pdbx_seq_one_letter_code
_entity_poly.pdbx_strand_id
1 'polypeptide(L)'
;MSDTIAAVSTGTQVCAIGIVRMSGGNAIDIADRLFSPVSGRKMADCEDRKLIYGKLCDEQSRLLDICLCTISRAPNSYTGEDTAEFQCHGSPVVLRAVLEAAFSLGARQALPGEFTKRAFLNGRMDLSGAEAVADIIDAETAEAARNAAGQLGGAISRRIDEIYGALTDISSHYHAVLDYPDEDIEDFTLARYEEDIERCTAVLESLRASYDSGKLLHSGVPAAIVGRPNAGKSSLLNAVLGYDRAIVTDIPGTTRDTIEEKLRLGGVLLRLTDTAGIRDTDDEIERMGVTRSRRAMEQAELVLAVIDGSREITPEDLELIKCAERAPHGIVILSKHDLGSLSKMPETTLPVIEISSVTGEGLDKLEDTVRALFPMPSAPAGEILTNARQFDAVSRALESMKAADDAMRSGCTPDIVLTETETAMAALGELTGRTVREEVTNQIFERFCVGK
;
A
#
# COMPACT_ATOMS: atom_id res chain seq x y z
N MET A 1 -19.58 -27.29 2.02
CA MET A 1 -19.21 -26.62 0.74
C MET A 1 -19.30 -25.12 1.02
N SER A 2 -18.28 -24.34 0.64
CA SER A 2 -18.38 -22.89 0.73
C SER A 2 -19.46 -22.39 -0.22
N ASP A 3 -20.19 -21.36 0.18
CA ASP A 3 -21.14 -20.68 -0.67
C ASP A 3 -20.43 -20.04 -1.89
N THR A 4 -21.14 -19.88 -3.00
CA THR A 4 -20.57 -19.26 -4.19
C THR A 4 -20.81 -17.76 -4.15
N ILE A 5 -19.72 -16.99 -4.30
CA ILE A 5 -19.75 -15.54 -4.36
C ILE A 5 -19.52 -15.03 -5.78
N ALA A 6 -20.07 -13.86 -6.07
CA ALA A 6 -19.86 -13.17 -7.34
C ALA A 6 -19.70 -11.66 -7.14
N ALA A 7 -18.86 -11.04 -7.96
CA ALA A 7 -18.69 -9.58 -8.00
C ALA A 7 -18.13 -9.13 -9.35
N VAL A 8 -18.28 -7.83 -9.65
CA VAL A 8 -17.50 -7.15 -10.68
C VAL A 8 -16.10 -6.95 -10.13
N SER A 9 -15.08 -7.49 -10.82
CA SER A 9 -13.65 -7.42 -10.41
C SER A 9 -12.86 -6.32 -11.14
N THR A 10 -13.50 -5.59 -12.04
CA THR A 10 -12.96 -4.39 -12.71
C THR A 10 -13.63 -3.14 -12.17
N GLY A 11 -13.15 -1.96 -12.58
CA GLY A 11 -13.83 -0.71 -12.22
C GLY A 11 -15.30 -0.69 -12.67
N THR A 12 -16.13 0.06 -11.95
CA THR A 12 -17.58 0.20 -12.23
C THR A 12 -17.93 1.26 -13.27
N GLN A 13 -16.93 2.01 -13.75
CA GLN A 13 -17.11 2.98 -14.83
C GLN A 13 -17.15 2.31 -16.18
N VAL A 14 -17.68 3.02 -17.20
CA VAL A 14 -17.69 2.53 -18.59
C VAL A 14 -16.26 2.28 -19.05
N CYS A 15 -15.98 1.07 -19.46
CA CYS A 15 -14.66 0.63 -19.95
C CYS A 15 -14.80 -0.35 -21.12
N ALA A 16 -13.70 -0.71 -21.76
CA ALA A 16 -13.75 -1.64 -22.90
C ALA A 16 -14.09 -3.06 -22.46
N ILE A 17 -13.57 -3.53 -21.34
CA ILE A 17 -13.76 -4.88 -20.79
C ILE A 17 -14.13 -4.78 -19.32
N GLY A 18 -15.22 -5.46 -18.93
CA GLY A 18 -15.60 -5.64 -17.55
C GLY A 18 -15.58 -7.13 -17.18
N ILE A 19 -15.11 -7.47 -16.00
CA ILE A 19 -14.99 -8.85 -15.54
C ILE A 19 -15.96 -9.08 -14.39
N VAL A 20 -16.85 -10.06 -14.53
CA VAL A 20 -17.61 -10.62 -13.43
C VAL A 20 -16.93 -11.93 -13.02
N ARG A 21 -16.50 -11.99 -11.76
CA ARG A 21 -15.83 -13.15 -11.16
C ARG A 21 -16.74 -13.85 -10.19
N MET A 22 -16.69 -15.19 -10.20
CA MET A 22 -17.34 -16.07 -9.24
C MET A 22 -16.30 -16.99 -8.58
N SER A 23 -16.51 -17.35 -7.31
CA SER A 23 -15.71 -18.33 -6.57
C SER A 23 -16.59 -19.13 -5.63
N GLY A 24 -16.34 -20.42 -5.55
CA GLY A 24 -17.05 -21.37 -4.68
C GLY A 24 -17.52 -22.62 -5.42
N GLY A 25 -18.08 -23.56 -4.68
CA GLY A 25 -18.39 -24.91 -5.20
C GLY A 25 -19.31 -24.99 -6.41
N ASN A 26 -20.17 -23.98 -6.64
CA ASN A 26 -21.11 -23.94 -7.76
C ASN A 26 -20.67 -22.98 -8.88
N ALA A 27 -19.47 -22.39 -8.83
CA ALA A 27 -19.04 -21.36 -9.77
C ALA A 27 -19.04 -21.86 -11.24
N ILE A 28 -18.57 -23.10 -11.46
CA ILE A 28 -18.52 -23.72 -12.80
C ILE A 28 -19.91 -24.12 -13.27
N ASP A 29 -20.76 -24.64 -12.38
CA ASP A 29 -22.15 -25.01 -12.73
C ASP A 29 -22.99 -23.79 -13.11
N ILE A 30 -22.81 -22.67 -12.40
CA ILE A 30 -23.44 -21.40 -12.76
C ILE A 30 -22.93 -20.91 -14.12
N ALA A 31 -21.60 -21.01 -14.37
CA ALA A 31 -21.03 -20.66 -15.66
C ALA A 31 -21.61 -21.51 -16.80
N ASP A 32 -21.81 -22.82 -16.61
CA ASP A 32 -22.43 -23.72 -17.60
C ASP A 32 -23.87 -23.33 -17.95
N ARG A 33 -24.61 -22.79 -16.98
CA ARG A 33 -26.00 -22.37 -17.19
C ARG A 33 -26.14 -21.03 -17.89
N LEU A 34 -25.21 -20.11 -17.64
CA LEU A 34 -25.23 -18.76 -18.19
C LEU A 34 -24.47 -18.63 -19.52
N PHE A 35 -23.46 -19.46 -19.76
CA PHE A 35 -22.58 -19.32 -20.90
C PHE A 35 -22.60 -20.50 -21.84
N SER A 36 -22.76 -20.21 -23.11
CA SER A 36 -22.81 -21.22 -24.20
C SER A 36 -21.60 -21.01 -25.12
N PRO A 37 -20.56 -21.85 -25.03
CA PRO A 37 -19.44 -21.84 -25.96
C PRO A 37 -19.89 -22.05 -27.42
N VAL A 38 -19.25 -21.35 -28.35
CA VAL A 38 -19.49 -21.55 -29.79
C VAL A 38 -19.22 -23.00 -30.22
N SER A 39 -18.31 -23.68 -29.54
CA SER A 39 -18.03 -25.11 -29.78
C SER A 39 -19.15 -26.07 -29.40
N GLY A 40 -20.18 -25.60 -28.70
CA GLY A 40 -21.28 -26.43 -28.18
C GLY A 40 -20.90 -27.30 -26.97
N ARG A 41 -19.66 -27.20 -26.44
CA ARG A 41 -19.25 -27.90 -25.22
C ARG A 41 -19.75 -27.16 -23.99
N LYS A 42 -19.88 -27.87 -22.88
CA LYS A 42 -20.09 -27.23 -21.56
C LYS A 42 -18.82 -26.61 -21.05
N MET A 43 -18.94 -25.58 -20.20
CA MET A 43 -17.76 -24.98 -19.52
C MET A 43 -17.07 -26.00 -18.61
N ALA A 44 -17.83 -26.87 -17.97
CA ALA A 44 -17.29 -27.97 -17.15
C ALA A 44 -16.40 -28.96 -17.94
N ASP A 45 -16.58 -29.08 -19.25
CA ASP A 45 -15.76 -29.93 -20.12
C ASP A 45 -14.59 -29.18 -20.77
N CYS A 46 -14.45 -27.87 -20.49
CA CYS A 46 -13.36 -27.05 -21.01
C CYS A 46 -12.10 -27.19 -20.16
N GLU A 47 -10.96 -26.92 -20.78
CA GLU A 47 -9.67 -26.86 -20.09
C GLU A 47 -9.60 -25.66 -19.13
N ASP A 48 -8.95 -25.87 -17.99
CA ASP A 48 -8.74 -24.81 -16.99
C ASP A 48 -7.91 -23.65 -17.56
N ARG A 49 -8.25 -22.44 -17.15
CA ARG A 49 -7.52 -21.21 -17.49
C ARG A 49 -7.40 -20.95 -18.98
N LYS A 50 -8.35 -21.46 -19.76
CA LYS A 50 -8.46 -21.20 -21.19
C LYS A 50 -9.62 -20.24 -21.44
N LEU A 51 -9.39 -19.24 -22.25
CA LEU A 51 -10.43 -18.30 -22.68
C LEU A 51 -11.30 -18.94 -23.76
N ILE A 52 -12.60 -19.03 -23.51
CA ILE A 52 -13.59 -19.64 -24.37
C ILE A 52 -14.54 -18.55 -24.87
N TYR A 53 -14.70 -18.44 -26.19
CA TYR A 53 -15.65 -17.52 -26.82
C TYR A 53 -17.04 -18.12 -26.88
N GLY A 54 -18.06 -17.33 -26.53
CA GLY A 54 -19.43 -17.80 -26.48
C GLY A 54 -20.48 -16.72 -26.24
N LYS A 55 -21.71 -17.17 -26.07
CA LYS A 55 -22.87 -16.34 -25.75
C LYS A 55 -23.14 -16.41 -24.24
N LEU A 56 -23.32 -15.27 -23.62
CA LEU A 56 -23.74 -15.13 -22.24
C LEU A 56 -25.22 -14.77 -22.20
N CYS A 57 -26.04 -15.59 -21.57
CA CYS A 57 -27.49 -15.43 -21.51
C CYS A 57 -27.96 -15.50 -20.05
N ASP A 58 -29.13 -14.95 -19.76
CA ASP A 58 -29.80 -15.14 -18.48
C ASP A 58 -30.59 -16.46 -18.41
N GLU A 59 -31.28 -16.74 -17.30
CA GLU A 59 -32.09 -17.95 -17.11
C GLU A 59 -33.24 -18.06 -18.11
N GLN A 60 -33.71 -16.95 -18.67
CA GLN A 60 -34.77 -16.92 -19.70
C GLN A 60 -34.20 -17.04 -21.12
N SER A 61 -32.90 -17.37 -21.25
CA SER A 61 -32.18 -17.47 -22.52
C SER A 61 -32.11 -16.14 -23.31
N ARG A 62 -32.28 -15.01 -22.64
CA ARG A 62 -32.10 -13.69 -23.25
C ARG A 62 -30.60 -13.40 -23.32
N LEU A 63 -30.10 -13.00 -24.49
CA LEU A 63 -28.73 -12.67 -24.72
C LEU A 63 -28.36 -11.42 -23.94
N LEU A 64 -27.38 -11.53 -23.06
CA LEU A 64 -26.79 -10.44 -22.29
C LEU A 64 -25.55 -9.88 -22.99
N ASP A 65 -24.67 -10.78 -23.49
CA ASP A 65 -23.43 -10.39 -24.17
C ASP A 65 -22.89 -11.54 -25.04
N ILE A 66 -21.93 -11.23 -25.90
CA ILE A 66 -21.09 -12.21 -26.60
C ILE A 66 -19.66 -11.92 -26.18
N CYS A 67 -19.09 -12.80 -25.38
CA CYS A 67 -17.88 -12.48 -24.64
C CYS A 67 -16.96 -13.71 -24.47
N LEU A 68 -15.93 -13.57 -23.64
CA LEU A 68 -15.05 -14.67 -23.25
C LEU A 68 -15.42 -15.16 -21.84
N CYS A 69 -15.28 -16.46 -21.61
CA CYS A 69 -15.40 -17.04 -20.29
C CYS A 69 -14.19 -17.94 -20.01
N THR A 70 -13.72 -17.96 -18.76
CA THR A 70 -12.70 -18.90 -18.29
C THR A 70 -13.13 -19.52 -16.98
N ILE A 71 -12.67 -20.73 -16.73
CA ILE A 71 -12.83 -21.43 -15.45
C ILE A 71 -11.48 -21.84 -14.90
N SER A 72 -11.40 -22.00 -13.58
CA SER A 72 -10.26 -22.63 -12.92
C SER A 72 -10.77 -23.52 -11.79
N ARG A 73 -10.24 -24.74 -11.69
CA ARG A 73 -10.63 -25.70 -10.65
C ARG A 73 -9.72 -25.64 -9.46
N ALA A 74 -10.30 -25.91 -8.31
CA ALA A 74 -9.55 -26.06 -7.05
C ALA A 74 -8.46 -27.16 -7.21
N PRO A 75 -7.29 -26.99 -6.56
CA PRO A 75 -6.82 -25.82 -5.81
C PRO A 75 -6.12 -24.76 -6.70
N ASN A 76 -6.10 -24.93 -8.02
CA ASN A 76 -5.27 -24.15 -8.95
C ASN A 76 -5.96 -22.88 -9.46
N SER A 77 -6.63 -22.14 -8.58
CA SER A 77 -7.28 -20.84 -8.84
C SER A 77 -6.72 -19.74 -7.94
N TYR A 78 -7.17 -18.51 -8.11
CA TYR A 78 -6.81 -17.40 -7.24
C TYR A 78 -7.22 -17.64 -5.78
N THR A 79 -8.46 -18.05 -5.57
CA THR A 79 -9.03 -18.30 -4.23
C THR A 79 -8.71 -19.69 -3.67
N GLY A 80 -8.16 -20.60 -4.48
CA GLY A 80 -8.05 -22.02 -4.11
C GLY A 80 -9.35 -22.81 -4.24
N GLU A 81 -10.47 -22.17 -4.63
CA GLU A 81 -11.76 -22.79 -4.93
C GLU A 81 -12.01 -22.87 -6.44
N ASP A 82 -13.11 -23.51 -6.86
CA ASP A 82 -13.55 -23.39 -8.24
C ASP A 82 -13.94 -21.96 -8.56
N THR A 83 -13.48 -21.44 -9.71
CA THR A 83 -13.77 -20.08 -10.14
C THR A 83 -14.23 -20.03 -11.58
N ALA A 84 -15.04 -19.03 -11.90
CA ALA A 84 -15.38 -18.68 -13.26
C ALA A 84 -15.35 -17.15 -13.45
N GLU A 85 -14.90 -16.72 -14.63
CA GLU A 85 -14.84 -15.30 -14.98
C GLU A 85 -15.46 -15.07 -16.35
N PHE A 86 -16.39 -14.11 -16.43
CA PHE A 86 -16.94 -13.60 -17.67
C PHE A 86 -16.27 -12.28 -18.02
N GLN A 87 -15.59 -12.22 -19.15
CA GLN A 87 -14.94 -11.02 -19.67
C GLN A 87 -15.87 -10.35 -20.68
N CYS A 88 -16.78 -9.55 -20.14
CA CYS A 88 -17.86 -8.88 -20.87
C CYS A 88 -17.41 -7.53 -21.47
N HIS A 89 -18.23 -6.95 -22.34
CA HIS A 89 -18.13 -5.53 -22.62
C HIS A 89 -18.41 -4.72 -21.35
N GLY A 90 -17.56 -3.73 -21.06
CA GLY A 90 -17.53 -3.01 -19.80
C GLY A 90 -18.65 -1.98 -19.61
N SER A 91 -19.87 -2.34 -19.96
CA SER A 91 -21.06 -1.55 -19.64
C SER A 91 -21.55 -1.87 -18.23
N PRO A 92 -21.71 -0.89 -17.33
CA PRO A 92 -22.26 -1.11 -15.99
C PRO A 92 -23.63 -1.83 -16.01
N VAL A 93 -24.43 -1.58 -17.03
CA VAL A 93 -25.75 -2.22 -17.20
C VAL A 93 -25.61 -3.72 -17.53
N VAL A 94 -24.68 -4.06 -18.42
CA VAL A 94 -24.40 -5.46 -18.78
C VAL A 94 -23.83 -6.21 -17.58
N LEU A 95 -22.82 -5.64 -16.90
CA LEU A 95 -22.18 -6.26 -15.75
C LEU A 95 -23.17 -6.51 -14.60
N ARG A 96 -24.09 -5.55 -14.36
CA ARG A 96 -25.17 -5.73 -13.38
C ARG A 96 -26.12 -6.87 -13.79
N ALA A 97 -26.55 -6.93 -15.04
CA ALA A 97 -27.43 -8.00 -15.52
C ALA A 97 -26.78 -9.38 -15.39
N VAL A 98 -25.48 -9.49 -15.64
CA VAL A 98 -24.71 -10.73 -15.45
C VAL A 98 -24.64 -11.13 -13.97
N LEU A 99 -24.41 -10.17 -13.05
CA LEU A 99 -24.45 -10.44 -11.62
C LEU A 99 -25.83 -10.91 -11.16
N GLU A 100 -26.90 -10.22 -11.58
CA GLU A 100 -28.27 -10.60 -11.24
C GLU A 100 -28.59 -12.02 -11.73
N ALA A 101 -28.14 -12.37 -12.94
CA ALA A 101 -28.29 -13.73 -13.47
C ALA A 101 -27.46 -14.76 -12.66
N ALA A 102 -26.27 -14.43 -12.18
CA ALA A 102 -25.50 -15.31 -11.30
C ALA A 102 -26.18 -15.47 -9.93
N PHE A 103 -26.76 -14.41 -9.38
CA PHE A 103 -27.46 -14.45 -8.09
C PHE A 103 -28.76 -15.29 -8.18
N SER A 104 -29.50 -15.21 -9.27
CA SER A 104 -30.70 -16.05 -9.47
C SER A 104 -30.37 -17.55 -9.49
N LEU A 105 -29.12 -17.90 -9.83
CA LEU A 105 -28.61 -19.27 -9.83
C LEU A 105 -27.92 -19.69 -8.51
N GLY A 106 -28.01 -18.85 -7.47
CA GLY A 106 -27.54 -19.20 -6.13
C GLY A 106 -26.15 -18.65 -5.75
N ALA A 107 -25.53 -17.82 -6.56
CA ALA A 107 -24.42 -17.01 -6.08
C ALA A 107 -24.93 -15.88 -5.18
N ARG A 108 -24.09 -15.40 -4.25
CA ARG A 108 -24.37 -14.15 -3.53
C ARG A 108 -23.33 -13.09 -3.86
N GLN A 109 -23.65 -11.85 -3.52
CA GLN A 109 -22.69 -10.75 -3.60
C GLN A 109 -21.48 -11.04 -2.72
N ALA A 110 -20.28 -10.90 -3.27
CA ALA A 110 -19.04 -10.93 -2.49
C ALA A 110 -18.94 -9.72 -1.56
N LEU A 111 -18.42 -9.93 -0.36
CA LEU A 111 -18.03 -8.88 0.56
C LEU A 111 -16.73 -8.22 0.10
N PRO A 112 -16.38 -7.00 0.62
CA PRO A 112 -15.07 -6.40 0.39
C PRO A 112 -13.94 -7.38 0.74
N GLY A 113 -12.95 -7.51 -0.15
CA GLY A 113 -11.80 -8.39 0.05
C GLY A 113 -12.06 -9.89 0.11
N GLU A 114 -13.30 -10.36 -0.14
CA GLU A 114 -13.65 -11.76 0.13
C GLU A 114 -12.91 -12.76 -0.75
N PHE A 115 -12.62 -12.44 -2.00
CA PHE A 115 -11.81 -13.34 -2.85
C PHE A 115 -10.38 -13.50 -2.31
N THR A 116 -9.74 -12.40 -1.90
CA THR A 116 -8.39 -12.42 -1.32
C THR A 116 -8.39 -13.09 0.06
N LYS A 117 -9.44 -12.86 0.88
CA LYS A 117 -9.63 -13.56 2.15
C LYS A 117 -9.72 -15.09 1.96
N ARG A 118 -10.49 -15.56 0.98
CA ARG A 118 -10.56 -16.98 0.63
C ARG A 118 -9.23 -17.52 0.14
N ALA A 119 -8.48 -16.74 -0.66
CA ALA A 119 -7.13 -17.11 -1.07
C ALA A 119 -6.19 -17.28 0.12
N PHE A 120 -6.23 -16.39 1.11
CA PHE A 120 -5.49 -16.49 2.35
C PHE A 120 -5.91 -17.74 3.17
N LEU A 121 -7.22 -17.93 3.41
CA LEU A 121 -7.74 -19.07 4.17
C LEU A 121 -7.44 -20.42 3.53
N ASN A 122 -7.36 -20.46 2.21
CA ASN A 122 -7.01 -21.65 1.44
C ASN A 122 -5.50 -21.80 1.20
N GLY A 123 -4.66 -21.01 1.87
CA GLY A 123 -3.19 -21.12 1.82
C GLY A 123 -2.57 -20.75 0.48
N ARG A 124 -3.29 -19.97 -0.38
CA ARG A 124 -2.75 -19.48 -1.67
C ARG A 124 -1.75 -18.34 -1.50
N MET A 125 -1.87 -17.61 -0.43
CA MET A 125 -0.99 -16.53 0.00
C MET A 125 -1.03 -16.41 1.52
N ASP A 126 -0.04 -15.80 2.11
CA ASP A 126 -0.04 -15.41 3.52
C ASP A 126 -0.68 -14.03 3.74
N LEU A 127 -0.73 -13.58 5.02
CA LEU A 127 -1.39 -12.34 5.35
C LEU A 127 -0.65 -11.10 4.79
N SER A 128 0.70 -11.13 4.77
CA SER A 128 1.49 -10.04 4.18
C SER A 128 1.25 -9.93 2.68
N GLY A 129 1.17 -11.07 1.98
CA GLY A 129 0.80 -11.11 0.58
C GLY A 129 -0.64 -10.64 0.31
N ALA A 130 -1.57 -10.96 1.21
CA ALA A 130 -2.94 -10.48 1.11
C ALA A 130 -3.02 -8.94 1.27
N GLU A 131 -2.35 -8.36 2.27
CA GLU A 131 -2.24 -6.90 2.43
C GLU A 131 -1.61 -6.25 1.19
N ALA A 132 -0.57 -6.86 0.64
CA ALA A 132 0.10 -6.36 -0.56
C ALA A 132 -0.80 -6.28 -1.81
N VAL A 133 -1.87 -7.09 -1.89
CA VAL A 133 -2.87 -6.96 -2.97
C VAL A 133 -3.57 -5.60 -2.92
N ALA A 134 -3.94 -5.11 -1.73
CA ALA A 134 -4.51 -3.78 -1.57
C ALA A 134 -3.47 -2.70 -1.89
N ASP A 135 -2.26 -2.84 -1.35
CA ASP A 135 -1.17 -1.89 -1.56
C ASP A 135 -0.81 -1.72 -3.05
N ILE A 136 -0.85 -2.81 -3.85
CA ILE A 136 -0.63 -2.74 -5.31
C ILE A 136 -1.72 -1.93 -6.00
N ILE A 137 -2.98 -2.13 -5.60
CA ILE A 137 -4.13 -1.44 -6.21
C ILE A 137 -4.10 0.05 -5.88
N ASP A 138 -3.75 0.37 -4.64
CA ASP A 138 -3.72 1.74 -4.12
C ASP A 138 -2.38 2.46 -4.41
N ALA A 139 -1.40 1.76 -5.01
CA ALA A 139 -0.09 2.31 -5.30
C ALA A 139 -0.16 3.49 -6.26
N GLU A 140 0.36 4.63 -5.83
CA GLU A 140 0.38 5.87 -6.61
C GLU A 140 1.76 6.18 -7.21
N THR A 141 2.80 5.42 -6.83
CA THR A 141 4.15 5.52 -7.40
C THR A 141 4.64 4.17 -7.89
N ALA A 142 5.57 4.18 -8.85
CA ALA A 142 6.17 2.95 -9.36
C ALA A 142 6.94 2.19 -8.27
N GLU A 143 7.53 2.90 -7.34
CA GLU A 143 8.28 2.38 -6.20
C GLU A 143 7.33 1.68 -5.21
N ALA A 144 6.20 2.31 -4.85
CA ALA A 144 5.17 1.68 -4.01
C ALA A 144 4.64 0.40 -4.65
N ALA A 145 4.32 0.45 -5.96
CA ALA A 145 3.85 -0.73 -6.69
C ALA A 145 4.90 -1.86 -6.73
N ARG A 146 6.19 -1.54 -6.92
CA ARG A 146 7.27 -2.55 -6.91
C ARG A 146 7.44 -3.17 -5.53
N ASN A 147 7.39 -2.37 -4.46
CA ASN A 147 7.47 -2.89 -3.10
C ASN A 147 6.30 -3.82 -2.79
N ALA A 148 5.08 -3.39 -3.07
CA ALA A 148 3.89 -4.21 -2.87
C ALA A 148 3.92 -5.51 -3.72
N ALA A 149 4.38 -5.44 -4.98
CA ALA A 149 4.57 -6.62 -5.82
C ALA A 149 5.63 -7.59 -5.24
N GLY A 150 6.71 -7.07 -4.67
CA GLY A 150 7.71 -7.87 -3.97
C GLY A 150 7.14 -8.55 -2.72
N GLN A 151 6.32 -7.84 -1.92
CA GLN A 151 5.63 -8.41 -0.76
C GLN A 151 4.64 -9.49 -1.19
N LEU A 152 3.81 -9.26 -2.23
CA LEU A 152 2.93 -10.27 -2.81
C LEU A 152 3.73 -11.50 -3.30
N GLY A 153 4.94 -11.29 -3.82
CA GLY A 153 5.89 -12.35 -4.17
C GLY A 153 6.53 -13.05 -2.97
N GLY A 154 6.15 -12.73 -1.73
CA GLY A 154 6.58 -13.37 -0.49
C GLY A 154 7.99 -12.95 -0.02
N ALA A 155 8.48 -11.75 -0.36
CA ALA A 155 9.80 -11.31 0.05
C ALA A 155 9.93 -11.22 1.58
N ILE A 156 8.98 -10.55 2.26
CA ILE A 156 8.94 -10.49 3.73
C ILE A 156 8.78 -11.89 4.32
N SER A 157 7.86 -12.68 3.80
CA SER A 157 7.54 -14.00 4.34
C SER A 157 8.74 -14.93 4.33
N ARG A 158 9.55 -14.91 3.25
CA ARG A 158 10.81 -15.68 3.20
C ARG A 158 11.79 -15.25 4.28
N ARG A 159 11.94 -13.94 4.54
CA ARG A 159 12.79 -13.45 5.63
C ARG A 159 12.30 -13.91 6.99
N ILE A 160 10.99 -13.83 7.21
CA ILE A 160 10.37 -14.28 8.45
C ILE A 160 10.49 -15.81 8.62
N ASP A 161 10.34 -16.58 7.55
CA ASP A 161 10.50 -18.03 7.59
C ASP A 161 11.93 -18.48 7.92
N GLU A 162 12.94 -17.75 7.42
CA GLU A 162 14.35 -17.96 7.80
C GLU A 162 14.57 -17.75 9.31
N ILE A 163 14.02 -16.65 9.86
CA ILE A 163 14.09 -16.36 11.30
C ILE A 163 13.31 -17.42 12.09
N TYR A 164 12.08 -17.72 11.65
CA TYR A 164 11.22 -18.69 12.31
C TYR A 164 11.85 -20.07 12.37
N GLY A 165 12.55 -20.49 11.32
CA GLY A 165 13.31 -21.73 11.29
C GLY A 165 14.44 -21.76 12.33
N ALA A 166 15.25 -20.71 12.42
CA ALA A 166 16.31 -20.60 13.42
C ALA A 166 15.75 -20.63 14.86
N LEU A 167 14.64 -19.90 15.11
CA LEU A 167 14.00 -19.89 16.42
C LEU A 167 13.37 -21.25 16.76
N THR A 168 12.87 -21.99 15.78
CA THR A 168 12.33 -23.34 15.98
C THR A 168 13.45 -24.30 16.44
N ASP A 169 14.64 -24.22 15.83
CA ASP A 169 15.79 -25.02 16.22
C ASP A 169 16.22 -24.72 17.66
N ILE A 170 16.29 -23.44 18.02
CA ILE A 170 16.61 -22.99 19.41
C ILE A 170 15.55 -23.47 20.38
N SER A 171 14.26 -23.23 20.11
CA SER A 171 13.16 -23.63 20.97
C SER A 171 13.13 -25.16 21.18
N SER A 172 13.32 -25.93 20.10
CA SER A 172 13.34 -27.39 20.18
C SER A 172 14.48 -27.92 21.06
N HIS A 173 15.66 -27.31 20.99
CA HIS A 173 16.78 -27.66 21.85
C HIS A 173 16.50 -27.37 23.33
N TYR A 174 16.00 -26.17 23.65
CA TYR A 174 15.69 -25.80 25.03
C TYR A 174 14.56 -26.64 25.63
N HIS A 175 13.55 -27.04 24.83
CA HIS A 175 12.55 -28.01 25.25
C HIS A 175 13.19 -29.35 25.61
N ALA A 176 14.10 -29.86 24.76
CA ALA A 176 14.79 -31.11 25.04
C ALA A 176 15.61 -31.05 26.35
N VAL A 177 16.33 -29.96 26.60
CA VAL A 177 17.09 -29.71 27.84
C VAL A 177 16.18 -29.69 29.05
N LEU A 178 14.99 -29.08 28.97
CA LEU A 178 14.03 -29.03 30.07
C LEU A 178 13.32 -30.36 30.34
N ASP A 179 13.02 -31.13 29.28
CA ASP A 179 12.31 -32.41 29.40
C ASP A 179 13.21 -33.54 29.83
N TYR A 180 14.54 -33.46 29.53
CA TYR A 180 15.52 -34.53 29.84
C TYR A 180 16.74 -33.96 30.59
N PRO A 181 16.55 -33.42 31.81
CA PRO A 181 17.63 -32.76 32.58
C PRO A 181 18.76 -33.68 33.03
N ASP A 182 18.54 -35.00 33.01
CA ASP A 182 19.53 -36.01 33.39
C ASP A 182 20.31 -36.61 32.21
N GLU A 183 19.96 -36.23 30.97
CA GLU A 183 20.71 -36.64 29.80
C GLU A 183 21.75 -35.53 29.48
N ASP A 184 23.02 -35.95 29.28
CA ASP A 184 24.07 -35.10 28.72
C ASP A 184 23.68 -34.78 27.23
N ILE A 185 22.63 -33.93 27.08
CA ILE A 185 22.35 -33.32 25.79
C ILE A 185 23.56 -32.43 25.54
N GLU A 186 24.43 -32.88 24.62
CA GLU A 186 25.67 -32.19 24.28
C GLU A 186 25.40 -30.67 24.26
N ASP A 187 26.28 -29.91 24.94
CA ASP A 187 26.37 -28.46 24.83
C ASP A 187 26.58 -28.09 23.35
N PHE A 188 25.53 -28.31 22.55
CA PHE A 188 25.55 -28.01 21.14
C PHE A 188 25.53 -26.51 21.02
N THR A 189 26.71 -25.98 21.35
CA THR A 189 27.20 -24.65 21.05
C THR A 189 26.21 -23.52 21.28
N LEU A 190 26.08 -23.09 22.55
CA LEU A 190 25.60 -21.73 22.87
C LEU A 190 26.10 -20.71 21.85
N ALA A 191 27.36 -20.78 21.42
CA ALA A 191 27.93 -19.93 20.39
C ALA A 191 27.18 -19.93 19.06
N ARG A 192 26.63 -21.07 18.62
CA ARG A 192 25.84 -21.13 17.37
C ARG A 192 24.49 -20.45 17.53
N TYR A 193 23.83 -20.60 18.67
CA TYR A 193 22.55 -19.96 18.93
C TYR A 193 22.73 -18.46 19.13
N GLU A 194 23.82 -18.00 19.75
CA GLU A 194 24.18 -16.59 19.81
C GLU A 194 24.35 -15.99 18.39
N GLU A 195 25.08 -16.68 17.50
CA GLU A 195 25.24 -16.26 16.11
C GLU A 195 23.89 -16.22 15.36
N ASP A 196 23.03 -17.22 15.57
CA ASP A 196 21.72 -17.27 14.92
C ASP A 196 20.80 -16.15 15.45
N ILE A 197 20.79 -15.87 16.75
CA ILE A 197 20.04 -14.78 17.34
C ILE A 197 20.56 -13.43 16.85
N GLU A 198 21.89 -13.21 16.82
CA GLU A 198 22.50 -11.97 16.31
C GLU A 198 22.11 -11.74 14.84
N ARG A 199 22.21 -12.77 14.00
CA ARG A 199 21.80 -12.70 12.60
C ARG A 199 20.31 -12.35 12.44
N CYS A 200 19.43 -13.03 13.17
CA CYS A 200 18.00 -12.80 13.14
C CYS A 200 17.65 -11.39 13.67
N THR A 201 18.30 -10.95 14.73
CA THR A 201 18.15 -9.60 15.29
C THR A 201 18.52 -8.54 14.27
N ALA A 202 19.65 -8.68 13.57
CA ALA A 202 20.09 -7.76 12.53
C ALA A 202 19.07 -7.65 11.38
N VAL A 203 18.46 -8.78 10.97
CA VAL A 203 17.39 -8.78 9.94
C VAL A 203 16.16 -8.02 10.43
N LEU A 204 15.70 -8.27 11.68
CA LEU A 204 14.55 -7.58 12.25
C LEU A 204 14.81 -6.07 12.45
N GLU A 205 16.03 -5.68 12.83
CA GLU A 205 16.43 -4.27 12.92
C GLU A 205 16.37 -3.59 11.55
N SER A 206 16.87 -4.24 10.52
CA SER A 206 16.79 -3.73 9.14
C SER A 206 15.33 -3.57 8.66
N LEU A 207 14.48 -4.58 8.91
CA LEU A 207 13.06 -4.49 8.59
C LEU A 207 12.38 -3.36 9.36
N ARG A 208 12.61 -3.26 10.68
CA ARG A 208 12.05 -2.19 11.50
C ARG A 208 12.48 -0.81 11.03
N ALA A 209 13.76 -0.63 10.72
CA ALA A 209 14.30 0.64 10.24
C ALA A 209 13.72 1.07 8.87
N SER A 210 13.21 0.13 8.07
CA SER A 210 12.59 0.44 6.78
C SER A 210 11.22 1.11 6.89
N TYR A 211 10.57 1.03 8.07
CA TYR A 211 9.17 1.42 8.23
C TYR A 211 8.90 2.90 7.99
N ASP A 212 9.73 3.80 8.52
CA ASP A 212 9.49 5.24 8.38
C ASP A 212 9.47 5.65 6.89
N SER A 213 10.43 5.16 6.12
CA SER A 213 10.46 5.38 4.67
C SER A 213 9.33 4.63 3.95
N GLY A 214 9.00 3.41 4.39
CA GLY A 214 7.91 2.62 3.82
C GLY A 214 6.52 3.22 4.07
N LYS A 215 6.30 3.81 5.23
CA LYS A 215 5.10 4.58 5.55
C LYS A 215 4.94 5.76 4.57
N LEU A 216 6.01 6.51 4.31
CA LEU A 216 5.99 7.62 3.35
C LEU A 216 5.79 7.12 1.91
N LEU A 217 6.38 5.97 1.57
CA LEU A 217 6.20 5.33 0.27
C LEU A 217 4.73 4.96 0.01
N HIS A 218 4.03 4.42 1.02
CA HIS A 218 2.63 4.01 0.94
C HIS A 218 1.67 5.19 1.10
N SER A 219 1.86 6.00 2.15
CA SER A 219 0.93 7.09 2.50
C SER A 219 1.21 8.39 1.78
N GLY A 220 2.39 8.56 1.19
CA GLY A 220 2.87 9.85 0.72
C GLY A 220 3.33 10.76 1.86
N VAL A 221 4.04 11.84 1.49
CA VAL A 221 4.56 12.85 2.40
C VAL A 221 3.52 13.96 2.60
N PRO A 222 3.03 14.21 3.82
CA PRO A 222 2.19 15.37 4.09
C PRO A 222 2.95 16.65 3.75
N ALA A 223 2.43 17.47 2.84
CA ALA A 223 3.10 18.68 2.39
C ALA A 223 2.16 19.88 2.39
N ALA A 224 2.70 21.08 2.63
CA ALA A 224 2.01 22.33 2.54
C ALA A 224 2.71 23.29 1.58
N ILE A 225 1.93 23.91 0.68
CA ILE A 225 2.41 25.01 -0.18
C ILE A 225 1.92 26.31 0.42
N VAL A 226 2.83 27.14 0.91
CA VAL A 226 2.53 28.40 1.57
C VAL A 226 3.16 29.57 0.82
N GLY A 227 2.54 30.74 0.89
CA GLY A 227 3.00 31.94 0.20
C GLY A 227 1.91 33.00 0.19
N ARG A 228 2.30 34.25 0.00
CA ARG A 228 1.36 35.38 -0.10
C ARG A 228 0.41 35.23 -1.30
N PRO A 229 -0.73 35.96 -1.32
CA PRO A 229 -1.53 36.07 -2.53
C PRO A 229 -0.68 36.49 -3.73
N ASN A 230 -0.93 35.87 -4.88
CA ASN A 230 -0.19 36.11 -6.14
C ASN A 230 1.33 35.80 -6.09
N ALA A 231 1.82 35.11 -5.09
CA ALA A 231 3.21 34.62 -5.05
C ALA A 231 3.50 33.51 -6.08
N GLY A 232 2.50 32.99 -6.77
CA GLY A 232 2.68 31.96 -7.80
C GLY A 232 2.41 30.54 -7.34
N LYS A 233 1.74 30.32 -6.20
CA LYS A 233 1.41 28.97 -5.67
C LYS A 233 0.63 28.11 -6.68
N SER A 234 -0.50 28.64 -7.19
CA SER A 234 -1.32 27.94 -8.19
C SER A 234 -0.56 27.68 -9.51
N SER A 235 0.29 28.64 -9.92
CA SER A 235 1.12 28.48 -11.12
C SER A 235 2.17 27.41 -10.93
N LEU A 236 2.80 27.34 -9.75
CA LEU A 236 3.75 26.29 -9.41
C LEU A 236 3.05 24.93 -9.40
N LEU A 237 1.90 24.80 -8.75
CA LEU A 237 1.14 23.57 -8.70
C LEU A 237 0.79 23.08 -10.12
N ASN A 238 0.25 23.96 -10.96
CA ASN A 238 -0.08 23.64 -12.34
C ASN A 238 1.15 23.28 -13.19
N ALA A 239 2.28 23.95 -12.96
CA ALA A 239 3.53 23.64 -13.68
C ALA A 239 4.05 22.24 -13.31
N VAL A 240 4.03 21.88 -12.04
CA VAL A 240 4.44 20.54 -11.58
C VAL A 240 3.44 19.48 -12.08
N LEU A 241 2.14 19.72 -12.00
CA LEU A 241 1.10 18.81 -12.53
C LEU A 241 1.20 18.62 -14.04
N GLY A 242 1.62 19.64 -14.78
CA GLY A 242 1.81 19.58 -16.24
C GLY A 242 3.14 18.95 -16.66
N TYR A 243 4.16 19.01 -15.83
CA TYR A 243 5.51 18.50 -16.09
C TYR A 243 5.59 16.98 -15.88
N ASP A 244 5.08 16.51 -14.76
CA ASP A 244 4.87 15.07 -14.53
C ASP A 244 3.44 14.77 -14.97
N ARG A 245 3.23 13.97 -16.01
CA ARG A 245 1.88 13.58 -16.48
C ARG A 245 1.14 12.86 -15.36
N ALA A 246 0.77 13.62 -14.32
CA ALA A 246 0.02 13.14 -13.18
C ALA A 246 -1.35 12.68 -13.69
N ILE A 247 -1.61 11.40 -13.59
CA ILE A 247 -2.95 10.85 -13.75
C ILE A 247 -3.72 11.35 -12.51
N VAL A 248 -4.36 12.50 -12.64
CA VAL A 248 -5.36 12.94 -11.67
C VAL A 248 -6.53 11.98 -11.82
N THR A 249 -6.62 11.00 -10.96
CA THR A 249 -7.82 10.18 -10.85
C THR A 249 -8.80 10.94 -9.99
N ASP A 250 -9.69 11.70 -10.61
CA ASP A 250 -10.96 12.07 -10.00
C ASP A 250 -11.75 10.79 -9.79
N ILE A 251 -11.64 10.16 -8.63
CA ILE A 251 -12.56 9.11 -8.21
C ILE A 251 -13.71 9.82 -7.47
N PRO A 252 -14.90 9.98 -8.08
CA PRO A 252 -16.06 10.51 -7.39
C PRO A 252 -16.56 9.43 -6.43
N GLY A 253 -16.45 9.61 -5.13
CA GLY A 253 -17.08 8.69 -4.18
C GLY A 253 -16.57 8.70 -2.75
N THR A 254 -15.46 9.37 -2.43
CA THR A 254 -14.95 9.46 -1.05
C THR A 254 -15.10 10.89 -0.50
N THR A 255 -16.33 11.42 -0.57
CA THR A 255 -16.65 12.73 -0.02
C THR A 255 -17.02 12.59 1.44
N ARG A 256 -16.04 12.81 2.35
CA ARG A 256 -16.31 13.40 3.69
C ARG A 256 -15.09 14.02 4.36
N ASP A 257 -13.89 13.87 3.80
CA ASP A 257 -12.68 14.48 4.39
C ASP A 257 -12.10 15.55 3.44
N THR A 258 -11.36 16.50 4.00
CA THR A 258 -10.70 17.64 3.35
C THR A 258 -10.17 17.26 1.96
N ILE A 259 -10.43 18.13 0.96
CA ILE A 259 -9.92 17.95 -0.41
C ILE A 259 -8.38 17.94 -0.35
N GLU A 260 -7.81 16.76 -0.33
CA GLU A 260 -6.36 16.56 -0.45
C GLU A 260 -6.00 16.45 -1.92
N GLU A 261 -5.10 17.29 -2.39
CA GLU A 261 -4.50 17.13 -3.71
C GLU A 261 -3.21 16.31 -3.60
N LYS A 262 -3.01 15.39 -4.53
CA LYS A 262 -1.85 14.52 -4.59
C LYS A 262 -0.94 14.99 -5.72
N LEU A 263 0.34 15.15 -5.42
CA LEU A 263 1.36 15.64 -6.32
C LEU A 263 2.55 14.67 -6.31
N ARG A 264 3.03 14.27 -7.49
CA ARG A 264 4.30 13.53 -7.60
C ARG A 264 5.41 14.51 -7.91
N LEU A 265 6.49 14.43 -7.14
CA LEU A 265 7.64 15.31 -7.32
C LEU A 265 8.93 14.53 -7.03
N GLY A 266 9.78 14.35 -8.04
CA GLY A 266 11.01 13.59 -7.91
C GLY A 266 10.85 12.11 -7.52
N GLY A 267 9.70 11.50 -7.87
CA GLY A 267 9.35 10.13 -7.49
C GLY A 267 8.71 10.01 -6.10
N VAL A 268 8.61 11.12 -5.34
CA VAL A 268 7.96 11.18 -4.03
C VAL A 268 6.51 11.62 -4.20
N LEU A 269 5.57 10.92 -3.56
CA LEU A 269 4.17 11.31 -3.49
C LEU A 269 4.00 12.35 -2.38
N LEU A 270 3.58 13.57 -2.74
CA LEU A 270 3.23 14.62 -1.81
C LEU A 270 1.71 14.70 -1.65
N ARG A 271 1.21 14.72 -0.44
CA ARG A 271 -0.20 14.98 -0.11
C ARG A 271 -0.35 16.42 0.37
N LEU A 272 -0.96 17.24 -0.46
CA LEU A 272 -1.16 18.65 -0.16
C LEU A 272 -2.42 18.82 0.70
N THR A 273 -2.26 19.28 1.93
CA THR A 273 -3.36 19.68 2.80
C THR A 273 -3.73 21.13 2.54
N ASP A 274 -5.02 21.43 2.47
CA ASP A 274 -5.60 22.79 2.29
C ASP A 274 -5.36 23.45 0.93
N THR A 275 -5.84 22.79 -0.14
CA THR A 275 -5.78 23.33 -1.50
C THR A 275 -6.81 24.44 -1.78
N ALA A 276 -7.78 24.68 -0.89
CA ALA A 276 -8.80 25.73 -1.05
C ALA A 276 -8.18 27.14 -1.13
N GLY A 277 -7.10 27.40 -0.37
CA GLY A 277 -6.33 28.65 -0.47
C GLY A 277 -5.45 28.76 -1.71
N ILE A 278 -5.35 27.72 -2.52
CA ILE A 278 -4.51 27.68 -3.74
C ILE A 278 -5.36 27.97 -5.00
N ARG A 279 -6.66 27.62 -4.99
CA ARG A 279 -7.54 27.73 -6.15
C ARG A 279 -8.48 28.95 -6.14
N ASP A 280 -8.86 29.47 -4.96
CA ASP A 280 -9.82 30.58 -4.87
C ASP A 280 -9.12 31.93 -4.82
N THR A 281 -9.51 32.82 -5.75
CA THR A 281 -8.97 34.18 -5.95
C THR A 281 -9.84 35.29 -5.34
N ASP A 282 -10.86 35.01 -4.51
CA ASP A 282 -11.77 35.99 -3.98
C ASP A 282 -11.44 36.43 -2.54
N ASP A 283 -11.37 37.78 -2.37
CA ASP A 283 -10.86 38.52 -1.20
C ASP A 283 -11.56 38.28 0.16
N GLU A 284 -12.68 37.56 0.24
CA GLU A 284 -13.43 37.38 1.51
C GLU A 284 -12.96 36.21 2.39
N ILE A 285 -12.11 35.33 1.89
CA ILE A 285 -11.66 34.09 2.57
C ILE A 285 -10.31 34.31 3.28
N GLU A 286 -9.67 35.44 3.12
CA GLU A 286 -8.27 35.70 3.53
C GLU A 286 -8.02 35.53 5.04
N ARG A 287 -8.98 35.87 5.91
CA ARG A 287 -8.85 35.75 7.37
C ARG A 287 -9.02 34.31 7.87
N MET A 288 -9.80 33.49 7.19
CA MET A 288 -9.90 32.02 7.49
C MET A 288 -8.72 31.24 6.93
N GLY A 289 -8.12 31.72 5.83
CA GLY A 289 -6.95 31.09 5.19
C GLY A 289 -5.69 31.06 6.09
N VAL A 290 -5.40 32.14 6.83
CA VAL A 290 -4.21 32.22 7.71
C VAL A 290 -4.24 31.17 8.82
N THR A 291 -5.40 30.93 9.43
CA THR A 291 -5.51 29.92 10.51
C THR A 291 -5.45 28.50 9.98
N ARG A 292 -5.99 28.23 8.80
CA ARG A 292 -5.92 26.91 8.14
C ARG A 292 -4.51 26.61 7.64
N SER A 293 -3.88 27.58 6.97
CA SER A 293 -2.49 27.44 6.50
C SER A 293 -1.53 27.16 7.66
N ARG A 294 -1.80 27.72 8.86
CA ARG A 294 -0.98 27.47 10.05
C ARG A 294 -1.13 26.02 10.54
N ARG A 295 -2.35 25.48 10.56
CA ARG A 295 -2.59 24.06 10.91
C ARG A 295 -2.00 23.12 9.87
N ALA A 296 -2.11 23.44 8.58
CA ALA A 296 -1.52 22.66 7.51
C ALA A 296 0.02 22.60 7.64
N MET A 297 0.67 23.72 7.99
CA MET A 297 2.11 23.77 8.26
C MET A 297 2.51 22.95 9.49
N GLU A 298 1.68 22.97 10.56
CA GLU A 298 1.97 22.20 11.78
C GLU A 298 1.90 20.69 11.58
N GLN A 299 1.17 20.22 10.59
CA GLN A 299 0.99 18.81 10.26
C GLN A 299 1.85 18.33 9.08
N ALA A 300 2.49 19.26 8.38
CA ALA A 300 3.28 18.95 7.20
C ALA A 300 4.68 18.44 7.57
N GLU A 301 5.10 17.37 6.89
CA GLU A 301 6.48 16.92 6.86
C GLU A 301 7.36 17.79 5.94
N LEU A 302 6.74 18.35 4.88
CA LEU A 302 7.41 19.24 3.93
C LEU A 302 6.64 20.54 3.78
N VAL A 303 7.32 21.67 3.95
CA VAL A 303 6.76 22.99 3.68
C VAL A 303 7.47 23.64 2.49
N LEU A 304 6.70 23.95 1.44
CA LEU A 304 7.16 24.70 0.26
C LEU A 304 6.76 26.16 0.42
N ALA A 305 7.70 27.02 0.81
CA ALA A 305 7.48 28.45 0.96
C ALA A 305 7.70 29.17 -0.37
N VAL A 306 6.60 29.57 -1.03
CA VAL A 306 6.63 30.26 -2.34
C VAL A 306 6.65 31.75 -2.16
N ILE A 307 7.71 32.38 -2.65
CA ILE A 307 7.99 33.82 -2.56
C ILE A 307 8.15 34.37 -3.98
N ASP A 308 7.55 35.54 -4.24
CA ASP A 308 7.67 36.22 -5.51
C ASP A 308 9.07 36.83 -5.67
N GLY A 309 9.95 36.19 -6.45
CA GLY A 309 11.33 36.62 -6.67
C GLY A 309 11.47 37.90 -7.50
N SER A 310 10.41 38.35 -8.20
CA SER A 310 10.41 39.56 -9.02
C SER A 310 10.27 40.87 -8.22
N ARG A 311 10.15 40.81 -6.89
CA ARG A 311 10.00 41.97 -6.00
C ARG A 311 10.80 41.80 -4.71
N GLU A 312 10.94 42.89 -3.94
CA GLU A 312 11.63 42.83 -2.66
C GLU A 312 10.87 41.97 -1.63
N ILE A 313 11.63 41.25 -0.81
CA ILE A 313 11.11 40.41 0.26
C ILE A 313 10.48 41.29 1.34
N THR A 314 9.25 40.94 1.74
CA THR A 314 8.53 41.65 2.77
C THR A 314 8.66 40.97 4.14
N PRO A 315 8.28 41.66 5.25
CA PRO A 315 8.27 41.01 6.57
C PRO A 315 7.39 39.76 6.64
N GLU A 316 6.29 39.71 5.87
CA GLU A 316 5.41 38.53 5.80
C GLU A 316 6.10 37.35 5.09
N ASP A 317 6.88 37.61 4.04
CA ASP A 317 7.68 36.58 3.39
C ASP A 317 8.74 35.99 4.35
N LEU A 318 9.34 36.84 5.20
CA LEU A 318 10.28 36.40 6.24
C LEU A 318 9.61 35.52 7.30
N GLU A 319 8.37 35.80 7.67
CA GLU A 319 7.62 34.92 8.57
C GLU A 319 7.33 33.55 7.96
N LEU A 320 7.01 33.51 6.66
CA LEU A 320 6.80 32.23 5.94
C LEU A 320 8.07 31.39 5.89
N ILE A 321 9.24 32.02 5.63
CA ILE A 321 10.53 31.33 5.67
C ILE A 321 10.78 30.74 7.07
N LYS A 322 10.59 31.54 8.14
CA LYS A 322 10.73 31.07 9.51
C LYS A 322 9.75 29.94 9.87
N CYS A 323 8.56 29.94 9.30
CA CYS A 323 7.63 28.84 9.48
C CYS A 323 8.12 27.57 8.78
N ALA A 324 8.66 27.70 7.56
CA ALA A 324 9.25 26.57 6.84
C ALA A 324 10.52 26.01 7.55
N GLU A 325 11.29 26.85 8.23
CA GLU A 325 12.45 26.44 9.05
C GLU A 325 12.05 25.62 10.29
N ARG A 326 10.81 25.73 10.75
CA ARG A 326 10.29 24.96 11.89
C ARG A 326 9.73 23.60 11.52
N ALA A 327 9.43 23.39 10.24
CA ALA A 327 8.95 22.12 9.74
C ALA A 327 10.12 21.09 9.73
N PRO A 328 9.82 19.78 9.77
CA PRO A 328 10.87 18.75 9.62
C PRO A 328 11.70 18.96 8.35
N HIS A 329 11.05 19.33 7.24
CA HIS A 329 11.71 19.72 5.99
C HIS A 329 11.07 20.99 5.42
N GLY A 330 11.89 21.91 4.91
CA GLY A 330 11.44 23.15 4.29
C GLY A 330 12.23 23.43 3.00
N ILE A 331 11.55 24.02 2.02
CA ILE A 331 12.17 24.53 0.78
C ILE A 331 11.62 25.93 0.52
N VAL A 332 12.48 26.87 0.22
CA VAL A 332 12.11 28.21 -0.23
C VAL A 332 12.13 28.23 -1.76
N ILE A 333 11.03 28.62 -2.36
CA ILE A 333 10.86 28.70 -3.82
C ILE A 333 10.73 30.17 -4.20
N LEU A 334 11.71 30.68 -4.93
CA LEU A 334 11.64 31.99 -5.55
C LEU A 334 10.96 31.85 -6.92
N SER A 335 9.69 32.18 -6.94
CA SER A 335 8.85 32.09 -8.15
C SER A 335 9.09 33.27 -9.11
N LYS A 336 8.58 33.17 -10.33
CA LYS A 336 8.63 34.22 -11.38
C LYS A 336 10.04 34.64 -11.76
N HIS A 337 10.98 33.67 -11.75
CA HIS A 337 12.37 33.93 -12.11
C HIS A 337 12.56 34.52 -13.52
N ASP A 338 11.62 34.23 -14.43
CA ASP A 338 11.55 34.79 -15.79
C ASP A 338 11.37 36.33 -15.84
N LEU A 339 10.88 36.96 -14.76
CA LEU A 339 10.72 38.40 -14.65
C LEU A 339 11.98 39.11 -14.09
N GLY A 340 13.04 38.37 -13.80
CA GLY A 340 14.26 38.84 -13.16
C GLY A 340 14.20 38.75 -11.62
N SER A 341 15.36 38.69 -11.01
CA SER A 341 15.49 38.58 -9.53
C SER A 341 15.81 39.96 -8.94
N LEU A 342 14.88 40.52 -8.16
CA LEU A 342 15.06 41.76 -7.40
C LEU A 342 15.30 41.47 -5.91
N SER A 343 15.05 40.24 -5.45
CA SER A 343 15.10 39.89 -4.03
C SER A 343 16.53 39.52 -3.60
N LYS A 344 17.01 40.19 -2.56
CA LYS A 344 18.16 39.68 -1.77
C LYS A 344 17.61 38.73 -0.72
N MET A 345 17.89 37.42 -0.92
CA MET A 345 17.50 36.42 0.07
C MET A 345 18.17 36.70 1.43
N PRO A 346 17.41 36.64 2.53
CA PRO A 346 18.00 36.59 3.87
C PRO A 346 18.80 35.31 4.05
N GLU A 347 19.71 35.30 5.01
CA GLU A 347 20.39 34.07 5.42
C GLU A 347 19.34 33.04 5.92
N THR A 348 19.32 31.87 5.33
CA THR A 348 18.48 30.76 5.71
C THR A 348 19.23 29.44 5.60
N THR A 349 18.88 28.48 6.43
CA THR A 349 19.42 27.11 6.36
C THR A 349 18.71 26.24 5.35
N LEU A 350 17.57 26.70 4.81
CA LEU A 350 16.75 25.94 3.88
C LEU A 350 17.33 25.99 2.46
N PRO A 351 17.12 24.95 1.65
CA PRO A 351 17.34 25.01 0.22
C PRO A 351 16.51 26.13 -0.42
N VAL A 352 17.14 26.93 -1.27
CA VAL A 352 16.50 28.01 -2.03
C VAL A 352 16.54 27.66 -3.50
N ILE A 353 15.38 27.61 -4.16
CA ILE A 353 15.25 27.22 -5.56
C ILE A 353 14.52 28.31 -6.34
N GLU A 354 15.15 28.81 -7.39
CA GLU A 354 14.57 29.77 -8.33
C GLU A 354 13.79 29.01 -9.39
N ILE A 355 12.50 29.37 -9.57
CA ILE A 355 11.60 28.67 -10.47
C ILE A 355 10.83 29.67 -11.35
N SER A 356 10.74 29.35 -12.64
CA SER A 356 9.74 29.92 -13.54
C SER A 356 8.69 28.88 -13.89
N SER A 357 7.47 29.07 -13.40
CA SER A 357 6.33 28.22 -13.77
C SER A 357 5.91 28.38 -15.23
N VAL A 358 6.39 29.42 -15.93
CA VAL A 358 6.08 29.68 -17.33
C VAL A 358 7.04 28.92 -18.25
N THR A 359 8.34 28.93 -17.94
CA THR A 359 9.38 28.28 -18.74
C THR A 359 9.70 26.86 -18.30
N GLY A 360 9.32 26.48 -17.08
CA GLY A 360 9.69 25.20 -16.45
C GLY A 360 11.09 25.21 -15.83
N GLU A 361 11.82 26.31 -15.88
CA GLU A 361 13.15 26.42 -15.32
C GLU A 361 13.13 26.21 -13.79
N GLY A 362 14.05 25.39 -13.28
CA GLY A 362 14.21 25.10 -11.85
C GLY A 362 13.32 24.00 -11.31
N LEU A 363 12.38 23.44 -12.10
CA LEU A 363 11.53 22.33 -11.66
C LEU A 363 12.35 21.05 -11.43
N ASP A 364 13.33 20.79 -12.27
CA ASP A 364 14.29 19.69 -12.14
C ASP A 364 15.08 19.76 -10.82
N LYS A 365 15.53 20.96 -10.45
CA LYS A 365 16.21 21.19 -9.15
C LYS A 365 15.28 20.96 -7.97
N LEU A 366 14.00 21.34 -8.09
CA LEU A 366 13.01 21.09 -7.06
C LEU A 366 12.79 19.59 -6.88
N GLU A 367 12.66 18.83 -7.98
CA GLU A 367 12.55 17.37 -7.93
C GLU A 367 13.74 16.70 -7.28
N ASP A 368 14.96 17.10 -7.66
CA ASP A 368 16.19 16.55 -7.08
C ASP A 368 16.32 16.88 -5.60
N THR A 369 15.90 18.08 -5.19
CA THR A 369 15.91 18.50 -3.78
C THR A 369 14.91 17.67 -2.98
N VAL A 370 13.69 17.49 -3.45
CA VAL A 370 12.68 16.66 -2.78
C VAL A 370 13.14 15.20 -2.69
N ARG A 371 13.71 14.65 -3.76
CA ARG A 371 14.29 13.30 -3.77
C ARG A 371 15.42 13.13 -2.76
N ALA A 372 16.25 14.16 -2.57
CA ALA A 372 17.34 14.14 -1.59
C ALA A 372 16.83 14.24 -0.14
N LEU A 373 15.74 14.98 0.11
CA LEU A 373 15.12 15.11 1.43
C LEU A 373 14.38 13.82 1.86
N PHE A 374 13.82 13.08 0.89
CA PHE A 374 13.09 11.84 1.12
C PHE A 374 13.74 10.68 0.33
N PRO A 375 14.92 10.24 0.77
CA PRO A 375 15.64 9.18 0.07
C PRO A 375 14.84 7.88 0.13
N MET A 376 14.77 7.21 -1.01
CA MET A 376 14.16 5.89 -1.08
C MET A 376 14.97 4.89 -0.24
N PRO A 377 14.29 3.96 0.46
CA PRO A 377 14.97 2.94 1.24
C PRO A 377 15.94 2.15 0.35
N SER A 378 17.13 1.86 0.87
CA SER A 378 18.10 0.99 0.20
C SER A 378 17.74 -0.50 0.27
N ALA A 379 16.69 -0.85 1.03
CA ALA A 379 16.20 -2.23 1.13
C ALA A 379 15.66 -2.74 -0.21
N PRO A 380 15.80 -4.05 -0.49
CA PRO A 380 15.22 -4.66 -1.68
C PRO A 380 13.70 -4.44 -1.75
N ALA A 381 13.17 -4.31 -2.96
CA ALA A 381 11.73 -4.20 -3.16
C ALA A 381 11.01 -5.42 -2.57
N GLY A 382 10.00 -5.16 -1.75
CA GLY A 382 9.25 -6.19 -1.03
C GLY A 382 9.75 -6.48 0.40
N GLU A 383 10.90 -5.92 0.81
CA GLU A 383 11.41 -6.03 2.18
C GLU A 383 11.20 -4.75 3.00
N ILE A 384 10.44 -3.78 2.48
CA ILE A 384 10.13 -2.52 3.15
C ILE A 384 8.78 -2.64 3.83
N LEU A 385 8.71 -2.44 5.17
CA LEU A 385 7.46 -2.45 5.92
C LEU A 385 6.64 -1.19 5.60
N THR A 386 5.36 -1.37 5.24
CA THR A 386 4.48 -0.26 4.83
C THR A 386 3.37 0.03 5.83
N ASN A 387 3.00 -0.93 6.68
CA ASN A 387 1.90 -0.75 7.60
C ASN A 387 2.27 -0.93 9.08
N ALA A 388 1.49 -0.29 9.96
CA ALA A 388 1.74 -0.27 11.40
C ALA A 388 1.65 -1.65 12.06
N ARG A 389 0.81 -2.56 11.55
CA ARG A 389 0.68 -3.92 12.08
C ARG A 389 1.97 -4.72 11.88
N GLN A 390 2.54 -4.64 10.67
CA GLN A 390 3.82 -5.29 10.35
C GLN A 390 4.95 -4.72 11.22
N PHE A 391 5.00 -3.39 11.38
CA PHE A 391 5.98 -2.71 12.23
C PHE A 391 5.86 -3.14 13.70
N ASP A 392 4.64 -3.21 14.24
CA ASP A 392 4.40 -3.63 15.61
C ASP A 392 4.85 -5.08 15.84
N ALA A 393 4.46 -6.00 14.95
CA ALA A 393 4.85 -7.40 15.04
C ALA A 393 6.38 -7.58 15.00
N VAL A 394 7.06 -6.90 14.06
CA VAL A 394 8.54 -6.91 13.96
C VAL A 394 9.18 -6.31 15.20
N SER A 395 8.63 -5.21 15.74
CA SER A 395 9.18 -4.53 16.92
C SER A 395 9.07 -5.42 18.18
N ARG A 396 7.92 -6.06 18.40
CA ARG A 396 7.74 -7.02 19.52
C ARG A 396 8.67 -8.23 19.38
N ALA A 397 8.78 -8.80 18.18
CA ALA A 397 9.72 -9.90 17.94
C ALA A 397 11.17 -9.48 18.21
N LEU A 398 11.58 -8.28 17.78
CA LEU A 398 12.91 -7.74 18.02
C LEU A 398 13.19 -7.55 19.53
N GLU A 399 12.23 -7.04 20.30
CA GLU A 399 12.36 -6.87 21.74
C GLU A 399 12.55 -8.22 22.44
N SER A 400 11.73 -9.22 22.12
CA SER A 400 11.87 -10.56 22.69
C SER A 400 13.16 -11.25 22.25
N MET A 401 13.62 -11.05 21.01
CA MET A 401 14.93 -11.57 20.56
C MET A 401 16.09 -10.99 21.34
N LYS A 402 16.07 -9.69 21.62
CA LYS A 402 17.10 -9.03 22.45
C LYS A 402 17.05 -9.55 23.90
N ALA A 403 15.85 -9.75 24.45
CA ALA A 403 15.69 -10.33 25.79
C ALA A 403 16.21 -11.78 25.85
N ALA A 404 15.98 -12.58 24.81
CA ALA A 404 16.53 -13.94 24.71
C ALA A 404 18.07 -13.94 24.65
N ASP A 405 18.68 -13.06 23.85
CA ASP A 405 20.15 -12.89 23.79
C ASP A 405 20.73 -12.48 25.14
N ASP A 406 20.15 -11.48 25.81
CA ASP A 406 20.56 -11.02 27.13
C ASP A 406 20.43 -12.15 28.18
N ALA A 407 19.37 -12.95 28.13
CA ALA A 407 19.17 -14.08 29.04
C ALA A 407 20.23 -15.16 28.82
N MET A 408 20.53 -15.51 27.56
CA MET A 408 21.59 -16.46 27.22
C MET A 408 22.97 -16.00 27.71
N ARG A 409 23.35 -14.77 27.41
CA ARG A 409 24.66 -14.18 27.82
C ARG A 409 24.80 -14.04 29.33
N SER A 410 23.69 -13.81 30.04
CA SER A 410 23.66 -13.69 31.49
C SER A 410 23.62 -15.06 32.19
N GLY A 411 23.57 -16.17 31.46
CA GLY A 411 23.45 -17.52 32.03
C GLY A 411 22.15 -17.76 32.77
N CYS A 412 21.06 -17.15 32.31
CA CYS A 412 19.73 -17.38 32.83
C CYS A 412 19.27 -18.83 32.59
N THR A 413 18.25 -19.26 33.32
CA THR A 413 17.67 -20.60 33.17
C THR A 413 17.05 -20.79 31.79
N PRO A 414 17.12 -22.00 31.19
CA PRO A 414 16.62 -22.32 29.86
C PRO A 414 15.17 -21.90 29.58
N ASP A 415 14.30 -21.94 30.61
CA ASP A 415 12.90 -21.57 30.50
C ASP A 415 12.68 -20.09 30.15
N ILE A 416 13.59 -19.19 30.59
CA ILE A 416 13.52 -17.75 30.24
C ILE A 416 13.83 -17.56 28.75
N VAL A 417 14.91 -18.18 28.26
CA VAL A 417 15.28 -18.10 26.83
C VAL A 417 14.19 -18.68 25.96
N LEU A 418 13.61 -19.82 26.36
CA LEU A 418 12.51 -20.45 25.66
C LEU A 418 11.27 -19.53 25.58
N THR A 419 10.88 -18.93 26.72
CA THR A 419 9.72 -18.01 26.78
C THR A 419 9.88 -16.83 25.83
N GLU A 420 11.06 -16.20 25.80
CA GLU A 420 11.31 -15.05 24.92
C GLU A 420 11.38 -15.48 23.45
N THR A 421 11.97 -16.63 23.15
CA THR A 421 12.03 -17.18 21.79
C THR A 421 10.62 -17.49 21.28
N GLU A 422 9.77 -18.12 22.07
CA GLU A 422 8.37 -18.42 21.70
C GLU A 422 7.53 -17.15 21.54
N THR A 423 7.79 -16.12 22.37
CA THR A 423 7.13 -14.81 22.25
C THR A 423 7.51 -14.14 20.93
N ALA A 424 8.79 -14.19 20.54
CA ALA A 424 9.24 -13.69 19.22
C ALA A 424 8.58 -14.46 18.07
N MET A 425 8.53 -15.80 18.18
CA MET A 425 7.87 -16.64 17.16
C MET A 425 6.38 -16.33 17.05
N ALA A 426 5.67 -16.10 18.15
CA ALA A 426 4.26 -15.72 18.14
C ALA A 426 4.04 -14.39 17.42
N ALA A 427 4.87 -13.37 17.70
CA ALA A 427 4.79 -12.07 17.05
C ALA A 427 5.06 -12.17 15.52
N LEU A 428 6.07 -12.95 15.10
CA LEU A 428 6.36 -13.22 13.70
C LEU A 428 5.25 -14.02 13.01
N GLY A 429 4.61 -14.93 13.75
CA GLY A 429 3.44 -15.69 13.28
C GLY A 429 2.24 -14.77 12.96
N GLU A 430 2.05 -13.69 13.72
CA GLU A 430 1.03 -12.68 13.42
C GLU A 430 1.31 -11.96 12.10
N LEU A 431 2.56 -11.73 11.75
CA LEU A 431 2.93 -11.05 10.51
C LEU A 431 2.53 -11.86 9.28
N THR A 432 2.80 -13.16 9.29
CA THR A 432 2.47 -14.08 8.19
C THR A 432 1.04 -14.63 8.25
N GLY A 433 0.34 -14.44 9.37
CA GLY A 433 -1.03 -14.92 9.57
C GLY A 433 -1.12 -16.33 10.17
N ARG A 434 -0.01 -16.91 10.66
CA ARG A 434 -0.01 -18.26 11.29
C ARG A 434 -0.74 -18.27 12.64
N THR A 435 -0.74 -17.15 13.36
CA THR A 435 -1.29 -17.02 14.72
C THR A 435 -2.35 -15.93 14.85
N VAL A 436 -2.86 -15.40 13.74
CA VAL A 436 -3.78 -14.24 13.73
C VAL A 436 -5.19 -14.66 14.13
N ARG A 437 -5.83 -13.85 15.00
CA ARG A 437 -7.23 -14.00 15.37
C ARG A 437 -8.15 -13.62 14.19
N GLU A 438 -9.29 -14.30 14.08
CA GLU A 438 -10.27 -14.08 13.01
C GLU A 438 -10.77 -12.63 12.94
N GLU A 439 -10.90 -11.93 14.07
CA GLU A 439 -11.31 -10.53 14.14
C GLU A 439 -10.33 -9.60 13.40
N VAL A 440 -9.02 -9.79 13.59
CA VAL A 440 -7.97 -9.01 12.93
C VAL A 440 -7.99 -9.28 11.42
N THR A 441 -8.15 -10.54 11.04
CA THR A 441 -8.28 -10.93 9.63
C THR A 441 -9.47 -10.21 8.98
N ASN A 442 -10.62 -10.19 9.63
CA ASN A 442 -11.81 -9.51 9.12
C ASN A 442 -11.56 -8.01 8.91
N GLN A 443 -10.96 -7.31 9.88
CA GLN A 443 -10.65 -5.88 9.78
C GLN A 443 -9.71 -5.53 8.62
N ILE A 444 -8.75 -6.41 8.33
CA ILE A 444 -7.83 -6.21 7.19
C ILE A 444 -8.63 -6.23 5.88
N PHE A 445 -9.50 -7.25 5.70
CA PHE A 445 -10.22 -7.42 4.45
C PHE A 445 -11.39 -6.44 4.26
N GLU A 446 -11.94 -5.85 5.32
CA GLU A 446 -12.98 -4.80 5.22
C GLU A 446 -12.50 -3.53 4.48
N ARG A 447 -11.18 -3.30 4.41
CA ARG A 447 -10.59 -2.15 3.69
C ARG A 447 -10.47 -2.35 2.20
N PHE A 448 -10.68 -3.57 1.71
CA PHE A 448 -10.56 -3.91 0.30
C PHE A 448 -11.80 -3.47 -0.50
N CYS A 449 -11.61 -3.31 -1.81
CA CYS A 449 -12.72 -3.14 -2.72
C CYS A 449 -13.53 -4.44 -2.89
N VAL A 450 -14.82 -4.33 -3.15
CA VAL A 450 -15.66 -5.46 -3.57
C VAL A 450 -15.15 -6.00 -4.91
N GLY A 451 -14.98 -7.32 -5.00
CA GLY A 451 -14.45 -7.97 -6.22
C GLY A 451 -12.97 -8.35 -6.17
N LYS A 452 -12.33 -8.09 -5.01
CA LYS A 452 -10.93 -8.49 -4.70
C LYS A 452 -10.87 -9.44 -3.52
#